data_0b29b446b041e19d2ac65ea2e8528e18
#
_entry.id   0b29b446b041e19d2ac65ea2e8528e18
#
_cell.length_a   1.000
_cell.length_b   1.000
_cell.length_c   1.000
_cell.angle_alpha   90.00
_cell.angle_beta   90.00
_cell.angle_gamma   90.00
#
_symmetry.space_group_name_H-M   'P 1'
#
loop_
_entity.id
_entity.type
_entity.pdbx_description
1 polymer ?
#
loop_
_entity_poly.entity_id
_entity_poly.type
_entity_poly.pdbx_seq_one_letter_code
_entity_poly.pdbx_strand_id
1 'polypeptide(L)'
;VKKQYFDYTGGADNGASISEVLDIIRSKGFLAGGKWYKIDGYVAVDWTKKELVKAAILIFGACPIGIDLPSAWTNDAIWDVTNTGIVGGHDVRVCGWNEQGCFVSSWGRIYLITWAAFTSKKWLSEMYAPLAPLWYNSDKISPTGMDVETLIADLQKIGGGIIPDITPPPPPVPTPAGLGE
;
A
#
# COMPACT_ATOMS: atom_id res chain seq x y z
N VAL A 1 10.77 -0.49 -12.43
CA VAL A 1 10.74 -0.11 -11.00
C VAL A 1 11.93 0.76 -10.68
N LYS A 2 13.17 0.24 -10.71
CA LYS A 2 14.38 0.96 -10.30
C LYS A 2 14.55 2.32 -11.02
N LYS A 3 14.35 2.38 -12.35
CA LYS A 3 14.42 3.63 -13.10
C LYS A 3 13.41 4.65 -12.60
N GLN A 4 12.15 4.27 -12.38
CA GLN A 4 11.11 5.19 -11.91
C GLN A 4 11.40 5.75 -10.51
N TYR A 5 11.98 4.92 -9.63
CA TYR A 5 12.44 5.37 -8.32
C TYR A 5 13.52 6.45 -8.46
N PHE A 6 14.57 6.22 -9.28
CA PHE A 6 15.62 7.20 -9.48
C PHE A 6 15.15 8.45 -10.25
N ASP A 7 14.19 8.32 -11.17
CA ASP A 7 13.56 9.49 -11.82
C ASP A 7 12.84 10.36 -10.79
N TYR A 8 12.23 9.73 -9.76
CA TYR A 8 11.56 10.42 -8.65
C TYR A 8 12.55 11.08 -7.67
N THR A 9 13.60 10.36 -7.27
CA THR A 9 14.57 10.83 -6.26
C THR A 9 15.69 11.72 -6.83
N GLY A 10 15.62 12.08 -8.10
CA GLY A 10 16.67 12.89 -8.76
C GLY A 10 17.97 12.15 -8.99
N GLY A 11 17.92 10.81 -9.09
CA GLY A 11 19.07 9.95 -9.37
C GLY A 11 19.84 9.45 -8.15
N ALA A 12 19.43 9.85 -6.94
CA ALA A 12 20.07 9.42 -5.70
C ALA A 12 19.18 8.43 -4.92
N ASP A 13 19.77 7.52 -4.14
CA ASP A 13 19.06 6.61 -3.24
C ASP A 13 18.85 7.26 -1.87
N ASN A 14 17.97 8.26 -1.84
CA ASN A 14 17.69 9.07 -0.65
C ASN A 14 16.43 8.60 0.11
N GLY A 15 15.83 7.48 -0.32
CA GLY A 15 14.51 7.08 0.16
C GLY A 15 13.37 7.90 -0.47
N ALA A 16 12.15 7.55 -0.12
CA ALA A 16 10.94 8.23 -0.56
C ALA A 16 9.84 8.04 0.49
N SER A 17 9.01 9.05 0.72
CA SER A 17 7.79 8.92 1.50
C SER A 17 6.78 8.05 0.72
N ILE A 18 6.14 7.11 1.40
CA ILE A 18 5.11 6.25 0.75
C ILE A 18 3.95 7.10 0.24
N SER A 19 3.52 8.12 0.99
CA SER A 19 2.43 9.00 0.57
C SER A 19 2.75 9.74 -0.73
N GLU A 20 3.97 10.27 -0.89
CA GLU A 20 4.38 10.94 -2.12
C GLU A 20 4.44 9.97 -3.31
N VAL A 21 4.92 8.75 -3.09
CA VAL A 21 4.91 7.70 -4.12
C VAL A 21 3.48 7.31 -4.51
N LEU A 22 2.58 7.18 -3.53
CA LEU A 22 1.16 6.89 -3.79
C LEU A 22 0.47 8.03 -4.57
N ASP A 23 0.79 9.29 -4.29
CA ASP A 23 0.30 10.45 -5.06
C ASP A 23 0.78 10.41 -6.52
N ILE A 24 2.04 10.02 -6.75
CA ILE A 24 2.56 9.82 -8.10
C ILE A 24 1.83 8.67 -8.80
N ILE A 25 1.64 7.54 -8.13
CA ILE A 25 0.93 6.38 -8.69
C ILE A 25 -0.52 6.75 -9.00
N ARG A 26 -1.18 7.54 -8.16
CA ARG A 26 -2.53 8.03 -8.38
C ARG A 26 -2.60 8.98 -9.58
N SER A 27 -1.72 9.95 -9.67
CA SER A 27 -1.75 10.98 -10.71
C SER A 27 -1.19 10.49 -12.05
N LYS A 28 0.01 9.94 -12.06
CA LYS A 28 0.77 9.55 -13.26
C LYS A 28 0.67 8.05 -13.55
N GLY A 29 0.59 7.24 -12.51
CA GLY A 29 0.66 5.79 -12.61
C GLY A 29 2.07 5.22 -12.40
N PHE A 30 2.13 3.91 -12.38
CA PHE A 30 3.32 3.11 -12.25
C PHE A 30 3.46 2.19 -13.47
N LEU A 31 4.61 2.21 -14.15
CA LEU A 31 4.86 1.40 -15.34
C LEU A 31 5.41 0.03 -14.96
N ALA A 32 4.69 -1.03 -15.29
CA ALA A 32 5.14 -2.41 -15.12
C ALA A 32 4.75 -3.23 -16.35
N GLY A 33 5.69 -4.05 -16.87
CA GLY A 33 5.43 -4.89 -18.04
C GLY A 33 4.96 -4.12 -19.27
N GLY A 34 5.38 -2.87 -19.48
CA GLY A 34 4.94 -2.01 -20.57
C GLY A 34 3.56 -1.39 -20.42
N LYS A 35 2.87 -1.62 -19.29
CA LYS A 35 1.53 -1.10 -18.99
C LYS A 35 1.57 -0.17 -17.78
N TRP A 36 0.81 0.91 -17.84
CA TRP A 36 0.62 1.84 -16.74
C TRP A 36 -0.51 1.39 -15.82
N TYR A 37 -0.25 1.43 -14.52
CA TYR A 37 -1.19 1.12 -13.45
C TYR A 37 -1.37 2.32 -12.54
N LYS A 38 -2.60 2.62 -12.16
CA LYS A 38 -2.94 3.69 -11.21
C LYS A 38 -3.68 3.12 -10.02
N ILE A 39 -3.76 3.90 -8.95
CA ILE A 39 -4.69 3.70 -7.84
C ILE A 39 -5.75 4.80 -7.88
N ASP A 40 -6.96 4.51 -7.40
CA ASP A 40 -8.05 5.48 -7.35
C ASP A 40 -7.90 6.41 -6.15
N GLY A 41 -7.37 5.88 -5.05
CA GLY A 41 -7.11 6.64 -3.83
C GLY A 41 -6.35 5.84 -2.80
N TYR A 42 -6.08 6.46 -1.66
CA TYR A 42 -5.49 5.80 -0.49
C TYR A 42 -5.81 6.58 0.77
N VAL A 43 -5.72 5.94 1.92
CA VAL A 43 -5.82 6.59 3.24
C VAL A 43 -4.72 6.14 4.16
N ALA A 44 -4.33 7.00 5.10
CA ALA A 44 -3.47 6.62 6.19
C ALA A 44 -4.24 5.71 7.17
N VAL A 45 -3.59 4.66 7.66
CA VAL A 45 -4.13 3.72 8.64
C VAL A 45 -3.42 3.93 9.96
N ASP A 46 -4.18 4.07 11.05
CA ASP A 46 -3.60 4.08 12.40
C ASP A 46 -3.16 2.66 12.77
N TRP A 47 -1.90 2.34 12.48
CA TRP A 47 -1.32 1.00 12.72
C TRP A 47 -1.18 0.63 14.19
N THR A 48 -1.34 1.60 15.11
CA THR A 48 -1.36 1.31 16.55
C THR A 48 -2.61 0.57 16.98
N LYS A 49 -3.64 0.55 16.13
CA LYS A 49 -4.93 -0.11 16.36
C LYS A 49 -5.02 -1.38 15.50
N LYS A 50 -4.80 -2.53 16.11
CA LYS A 50 -4.83 -3.85 15.43
C LYS A 50 -6.07 -4.05 14.57
N GLU A 51 -7.24 -3.63 15.05
CA GLU A 51 -8.50 -3.86 14.31
C GLU A 51 -8.57 -3.02 13.03
N LEU A 52 -8.02 -1.80 13.01
CA LEU A 52 -7.94 -1.01 11.78
C LEU A 52 -6.93 -1.62 10.79
N VAL A 53 -5.81 -2.14 11.29
CA VAL A 53 -4.83 -2.86 10.45
C VAL A 53 -5.47 -4.08 9.79
N LYS A 54 -6.15 -4.92 10.59
CA LYS A 54 -6.85 -6.11 10.08
C LYS A 54 -7.93 -5.75 9.06
N ALA A 55 -8.74 -4.72 9.36
CA ALA A 55 -9.77 -4.24 8.45
C ALA A 55 -9.16 -3.73 7.13
N ALA A 56 -8.10 -2.93 7.19
CA ALA A 56 -7.43 -2.42 6.00
C ALA A 56 -6.92 -3.56 5.11
N ILE A 57 -6.27 -4.58 5.69
CA ILE A 57 -5.76 -5.72 4.92
C ILE A 57 -6.92 -6.57 4.35
N LEU A 58 -7.97 -6.79 5.14
CA LEU A 58 -9.13 -7.58 4.68
C LEU A 58 -9.84 -6.91 3.51
N ILE A 59 -10.05 -5.60 3.60
CA ILE A 59 -10.87 -4.83 2.65
C ILE A 59 -10.06 -4.49 1.40
N PHE A 60 -8.80 -4.07 1.54
CA PHE A 60 -7.98 -3.51 0.46
C PHE A 60 -6.81 -4.41 0.02
N GLY A 61 -6.64 -5.56 0.65
CA GLY A 61 -5.56 -6.51 0.33
C GLY A 61 -4.23 -6.08 0.93
N ALA A 62 -3.20 -5.86 0.11
CA ALA A 62 -1.87 -5.54 0.59
C ALA A 62 -1.71 -4.03 0.84
N CYS A 63 -1.27 -3.68 2.05
CA CYS A 63 -1.06 -2.31 2.50
C CYS A 63 0.45 -2.00 2.60
N PRO A 64 0.96 -0.93 1.98
CA PRO A 64 2.34 -0.48 2.18
C PRO A 64 2.54 0.07 3.58
N ILE A 65 3.68 -0.25 4.18
CA ILE A 65 4.14 0.31 5.44
C ILE A 65 5.60 0.76 5.33
N GLY A 66 5.91 1.91 5.93
CA GLY A 66 7.27 2.37 6.15
C GLY A 66 7.78 1.89 7.50
N ILE A 67 8.96 1.32 7.52
CA ILE A 67 9.61 0.87 8.75
C ILE A 67 11.01 1.46 8.89
N ASP A 68 11.36 1.81 10.12
CA ASP A 68 12.73 2.07 10.52
C ASP A 68 13.36 0.72 10.87
N LEU A 69 14.08 0.13 9.90
CA LEU A 69 14.55 -1.26 9.94
C LEU A 69 15.65 -1.47 10.99
N PRO A 70 15.41 -2.24 12.06
CA PRO A 70 16.47 -2.62 12.99
C PRO A 70 17.44 -3.63 12.36
N SER A 71 18.71 -3.59 12.72
CA SER A 71 19.71 -4.53 12.20
C SER A 71 19.41 -6.00 12.49
N ALA A 72 18.74 -6.32 13.60
CA ALA A 72 18.29 -7.69 13.89
C ALA A 72 17.33 -8.23 12.82
N TRP A 73 16.43 -7.38 12.29
CA TRP A 73 15.42 -7.81 11.33
C TRP A 73 16.00 -8.16 9.94
N THR A 74 17.23 -7.80 9.65
CA THR A 74 17.87 -8.13 8.37
C THR A 74 18.18 -9.63 8.22
N ASN A 75 18.25 -10.36 9.32
CA ASN A 75 18.60 -11.79 9.33
C ASN A 75 17.48 -12.68 9.91
N ASP A 76 16.53 -12.12 10.64
CA ASP A 76 15.48 -12.87 11.33
C ASP A 76 14.23 -13.04 10.46
N ALA A 77 13.61 -14.21 10.51
CA ALA A 77 12.32 -14.46 9.86
C ALA A 77 11.14 -13.86 10.65
N ILE A 78 11.32 -13.64 11.94
CA ILE A 78 10.35 -13.01 12.84
C ILE A 78 10.92 -11.68 13.30
N TRP A 79 10.22 -10.61 12.96
CA TRP A 79 10.55 -9.24 13.32
C TRP A 79 9.83 -8.87 14.61
N ASP A 80 10.54 -8.98 15.71
CA ASP A 80 10.00 -8.72 17.04
C ASP A 80 10.66 -7.48 17.67
N VAL A 81 10.17 -7.09 18.84
CA VAL A 81 10.76 -6.00 19.62
C VAL A 81 12.26 -6.24 19.84
N THR A 82 13.05 -5.23 19.60
CA THR A 82 14.51 -5.32 19.67
C THR A 82 15.13 -4.02 20.17
N ASN A 83 16.38 -4.10 20.63
CA ASN A 83 17.18 -2.93 21.02
C ASN A 83 18.34 -2.66 20.04
N THR A 84 18.37 -3.35 18.90
CA THR A 84 19.41 -3.11 17.90
C THR A 84 19.20 -1.77 17.19
N GLY A 85 20.30 -1.21 16.68
CA GLY A 85 20.27 0.06 15.95
C GLY A 85 19.51 -0.04 14.62
N ILE A 86 18.98 1.09 14.16
CA ILE A 86 18.34 1.23 12.85
C ILE A 86 19.43 1.29 11.78
N VAL A 87 19.23 0.52 10.70
CA VAL A 87 20.13 0.50 9.54
C VAL A 87 19.60 1.31 8.36
N GLY A 88 18.32 1.68 8.37
CA GLY A 88 17.70 2.52 7.33
C GLY A 88 16.20 2.41 7.31
N GLY A 89 15.55 3.23 6.48
CA GLY A 89 14.14 3.12 6.14
C GLY A 89 13.90 1.97 5.16
N HIS A 90 12.75 1.29 5.27
CA HIS A 90 12.40 0.21 4.37
C HIS A 90 10.88 0.16 4.13
N ASP A 91 10.46 0.12 2.86
CA ASP A 91 9.05 -0.06 2.49
C ASP A 91 8.77 -1.55 2.27
N VAL A 92 7.74 -2.06 2.94
CA VAL A 92 7.25 -3.42 2.80
C VAL A 92 5.73 -3.46 2.64
N ARG A 93 5.21 -4.61 2.19
CA ARG A 93 3.77 -4.81 2.02
C ARG A 93 3.23 -5.76 3.08
N VAL A 94 2.32 -5.26 3.92
CA VAL A 94 1.53 -6.14 4.79
C VAL A 94 0.48 -6.83 3.92
N CYS A 95 0.44 -8.18 3.98
CA CYS A 95 -0.42 -8.99 3.12
C CYS A 95 -1.32 -9.99 3.88
N GLY A 96 -1.25 -9.99 5.22
CA GLY A 96 -2.05 -10.86 6.05
C GLY A 96 -1.70 -10.73 7.52
N TRP A 97 -2.38 -11.48 8.36
CA TRP A 97 -2.12 -11.54 9.80
C TRP A 97 -2.51 -12.88 10.40
N ASN A 98 -2.03 -13.13 11.62
CA ASN A 98 -2.53 -14.14 12.53
C ASN A 98 -2.55 -13.58 13.97
N GLU A 99 -2.74 -14.44 14.96
CA GLU A 99 -2.73 -14.03 16.36
C GLU A 99 -1.40 -13.48 16.85
N GLN A 100 -0.28 -13.90 16.23
CA GLN A 100 1.07 -13.47 16.62
C GLN A 100 1.43 -12.10 16.02
N GLY A 101 0.97 -11.78 14.78
CA GLY A 101 1.36 -10.56 14.11
C GLY A 101 0.88 -10.44 12.67
N CYS A 102 1.53 -9.56 11.93
CA CYS A 102 1.29 -9.31 10.51
C CYS A 102 2.33 -9.98 9.63
N PHE A 103 1.88 -10.56 8.53
CA PHE A 103 2.74 -11.06 7.48
C PHE A 103 3.11 -9.93 6.51
N VAL A 104 4.40 -9.77 6.26
CA VAL A 104 4.92 -8.78 5.33
C VAL A 104 5.76 -9.42 4.23
N SER A 105 5.59 -8.92 3.01
CA SER A 105 6.42 -9.33 1.87
C SER A 105 7.60 -8.38 1.74
N SER A 106 8.81 -8.93 1.81
CA SER A 106 10.07 -8.22 1.64
C SER A 106 11.14 -9.15 1.09
N TRP A 107 12.08 -8.66 0.30
CA TRP A 107 13.23 -9.41 -0.26
C TRP A 107 12.87 -10.80 -0.84
N GLY A 108 11.69 -10.90 -1.49
CA GLY A 108 11.20 -12.15 -2.09
C GLY A 108 10.75 -13.22 -1.10
N ARG A 109 10.50 -12.86 0.17
CA ARG A 109 10.06 -13.74 1.25
C ARG A 109 8.90 -13.12 2.02
N ILE A 110 8.25 -13.94 2.84
CA ILE A 110 7.28 -13.51 3.84
C ILE A 110 7.94 -13.55 5.21
N TYR A 111 7.79 -12.46 5.93
CA TYR A 111 8.25 -12.28 7.32
C TYR A 111 7.04 -12.08 8.22
N LEU A 112 7.20 -12.35 9.50
CA LEU A 112 6.20 -12.05 10.53
C LEU A 112 6.68 -10.87 11.36
N ILE A 113 5.94 -9.76 11.39
CA ILE A 113 6.14 -8.71 12.39
C ILE A 113 5.18 -8.98 13.54
N THR A 114 5.69 -9.19 14.75
CA THR A 114 4.84 -9.44 15.92
C THR A 114 3.92 -8.24 16.19
N TRP A 115 2.73 -8.45 16.77
CA TRP A 115 1.86 -7.33 17.11
C TRP A 115 2.51 -6.32 18.06
N ALA A 116 3.37 -6.78 18.96
CA ALA A 116 4.12 -5.91 19.86
C ALA A 116 5.06 -4.96 19.09
N ALA A 117 5.76 -5.47 18.08
CA ALA A 117 6.59 -4.64 17.22
C ALA A 117 5.76 -3.80 16.26
N PHE A 118 4.73 -4.38 15.62
CA PHE A 118 3.91 -3.72 14.59
C PHE A 118 3.17 -2.49 15.13
N THR A 119 2.52 -2.61 16.29
CA THR A 119 1.76 -1.50 16.87
C THR A 119 2.62 -0.48 17.62
N SER A 120 3.93 -0.72 17.70
CA SER A 120 4.88 0.21 18.30
C SER A 120 5.17 1.37 17.34
N LYS A 121 5.20 2.59 17.89
CA LYS A 121 5.65 3.78 17.14
C LYS A 121 7.18 3.86 16.98
N LYS A 122 7.92 2.85 17.47
CA LYS A 122 9.38 2.85 17.44
C LYS A 122 9.93 2.45 16.08
N TRP A 123 9.24 1.53 15.37
CA TRP A 123 9.76 0.94 14.13
C TRP A 123 8.88 1.19 12.92
N LEU A 124 7.59 1.46 13.09
CA LEU A 124 6.71 1.85 11.99
C LEU A 124 6.54 3.36 11.97
N SER A 125 6.68 3.94 10.79
CA SER A 125 6.55 5.38 10.56
C SER A 125 5.25 5.73 9.82
N GLU A 126 4.79 4.86 8.93
CA GLU A 126 3.60 5.11 8.11
C GLU A 126 2.95 3.80 7.65
N MET A 127 1.63 3.83 7.45
CA MET A 127 0.85 2.75 6.84
C MET A 127 -0.28 3.35 6.00
N TYR A 128 -0.52 2.79 4.82
CA TYR A 128 -1.59 3.23 3.93
C TYR A 128 -2.41 2.05 3.40
N ALA A 129 -3.70 2.29 3.18
CA ALA A 129 -4.60 1.38 2.47
C ALA A 129 -4.92 1.98 1.09
N PRO A 130 -4.34 1.46 -0.01
CA PRO A 130 -4.62 1.94 -1.35
C PRO A 130 -5.84 1.23 -1.95
N LEU A 131 -6.67 1.96 -2.67
CA LEU A 131 -7.72 1.42 -3.53
C LEU A 131 -7.20 1.36 -4.97
N ALA A 132 -6.95 0.15 -5.46
CA ALA A 132 -6.45 -0.07 -6.80
C ALA A 132 -7.55 -0.66 -7.71
N PRO A 133 -7.67 -0.19 -8.97
CA PRO A 133 -8.62 -0.77 -9.95
C PRO A 133 -8.43 -2.27 -10.18
N LEU A 134 -7.25 -2.81 -9.90
CA LEU A 134 -6.99 -4.25 -9.99
C LEU A 134 -7.58 -5.05 -8.82
N TRP A 135 -8.07 -4.36 -7.78
CA TRP A 135 -8.69 -4.99 -6.62
C TRP A 135 -10.17 -5.33 -6.83
N TYR A 136 -10.77 -4.89 -7.92
CA TYR A 136 -12.16 -5.22 -8.26
C TYR A 136 -12.29 -5.67 -9.72
N ASN A 137 -13.34 -6.45 -9.99
CA ASN A 137 -13.64 -7.00 -11.32
C ASN A 137 -14.33 -5.97 -12.24
N SER A 138 -14.75 -6.40 -13.43
CA SER A 138 -15.50 -5.57 -14.40
C SER A 138 -16.82 -5.03 -13.85
N ASP A 139 -17.45 -5.76 -12.92
CA ASP A 139 -18.72 -5.36 -12.29
C ASP A 139 -18.51 -4.46 -11.07
N LYS A 140 -17.26 -4.02 -10.84
CA LYS A 140 -16.87 -3.18 -9.71
C LYS A 140 -17.01 -3.86 -8.35
N ILE A 141 -16.84 -5.18 -8.30
CA ILE A 141 -16.92 -5.98 -7.09
C ILE A 141 -15.52 -6.49 -6.72
N SER A 142 -15.13 -6.29 -5.46
CA SER A 142 -13.87 -6.78 -4.89
C SER A 142 -13.89 -8.29 -4.64
N PRO A 143 -12.73 -8.93 -4.39
CA PRO A 143 -12.68 -10.34 -3.98
C PRO A 143 -13.44 -10.63 -2.67
N THR A 144 -13.67 -9.61 -1.85
CA THR A 144 -14.46 -9.72 -0.61
C THR A 144 -15.97 -9.52 -0.84
N GLY A 145 -16.41 -9.36 -2.10
CA GLY A 145 -17.82 -9.18 -2.47
C GLY A 145 -18.37 -7.76 -2.27
N MET A 146 -17.51 -6.79 -1.99
CA MET A 146 -17.91 -5.38 -1.81
C MET A 146 -17.81 -4.63 -3.14
N ASP A 147 -18.81 -3.78 -3.41
CA ASP A 147 -18.76 -2.84 -4.54
C ASP A 147 -17.81 -1.66 -4.27
N VAL A 148 -17.42 -0.97 -5.32
CA VAL A 148 -16.45 0.14 -5.24
C VAL A 148 -16.94 1.30 -4.36
N GLU A 149 -18.24 1.60 -4.35
CA GLU A 149 -18.79 2.68 -3.51
C GLU A 149 -18.66 2.34 -2.03
N THR A 150 -18.95 1.08 -1.67
CA THR A 150 -18.73 0.56 -0.32
C THR A 150 -17.25 0.59 0.05
N LEU A 151 -16.33 0.21 -0.86
CA LEU A 151 -14.90 0.29 -0.63
C LEU A 151 -14.43 1.73 -0.38
N ILE A 152 -14.95 2.70 -1.12
CA ILE A 152 -14.67 4.12 -0.92
C ILE A 152 -15.18 4.59 0.44
N ALA A 153 -16.41 4.22 0.81
CA ALA A 153 -16.97 4.57 2.11
C ALA A 153 -16.18 3.96 3.28
N ASP A 154 -15.68 2.72 3.13
CA ASP A 154 -14.85 2.06 4.14
C ASP A 154 -13.45 2.66 4.21
N LEU A 155 -12.89 3.07 3.06
CA LEU A 155 -11.65 3.83 3.02
C LEU A 155 -11.76 5.09 3.88
N GLN A 156 -12.90 5.81 3.78
CA GLN A 156 -13.19 7.00 4.59
C GLN A 156 -13.28 6.71 6.09
N LYS A 157 -13.79 5.57 6.48
CA LYS A 157 -13.90 5.17 7.91
C LYS A 157 -12.57 4.74 8.51
N ILE A 158 -11.71 4.09 7.73
CA ILE A 158 -10.40 3.59 8.16
C ILE A 158 -9.41 4.74 8.32
N GLY A 159 -9.44 5.69 7.39
CA GLY A 159 -8.58 6.85 7.40
C GLY A 159 -9.19 7.99 8.16
N GLY A 160 -8.81 8.25 9.38
CA GLY A 160 -9.24 9.40 10.16
C GLY A 160 -8.82 10.78 9.61
N GLY A 161 -8.62 10.93 8.29
CA GLY A 161 -8.13 12.13 7.62
C GLY A 161 -8.87 12.46 6.33
N ILE A 162 -8.59 13.64 5.76
CA ILE A 162 -9.17 14.12 4.51
C ILE A 162 -8.73 13.19 3.38
N ILE A 163 -9.69 12.53 2.76
CA ILE A 163 -9.47 11.78 1.53
C ILE A 163 -9.45 12.79 0.39
N PRO A 164 -8.40 12.80 -0.45
CA PRO A 164 -8.49 13.54 -1.72
C PRO A 164 -9.71 13.05 -2.50
N ASP A 165 -10.43 13.98 -3.11
CA ASP A 165 -11.65 13.73 -3.88
C ASP A 165 -11.46 12.54 -4.83
N ILE A 166 -12.04 11.38 -4.49
CA ILE A 166 -11.97 10.16 -5.29
C ILE A 166 -13.15 10.22 -6.27
N THR A 167 -13.05 11.10 -7.24
CA THR A 167 -13.92 11.05 -8.42
C THR A 167 -13.43 9.89 -9.29
N PRO A 168 -14.27 8.89 -9.58
CA PRO A 168 -13.92 7.86 -10.55
C PRO A 168 -13.50 8.53 -11.86
N PRO A 169 -12.46 8.07 -12.55
CA PRO A 169 -12.13 8.58 -13.87
C PRO A 169 -13.38 8.42 -14.78
N PRO A 170 -13.68 9.40 -15.64
CA PRO A 170 -14.79 9.28 -16.55
C PRO A 170 -14.65 7.98 -17.36
N PRO A 171 -15.76 7.29 -17.66
CA PRO A 171 -15.71 6.07 -18.46
C PRO A 171 -14.96 6.34 -19.77
N PRO A 172 -14.19 5.37 -20.27
CA PRO A 172 -13.46 5.54 -21.53
C PRO A 172 -14.46 5.94 -22.62
N VAL A 173 -14.18 7.07 -23.27
CA VAL A 173 -14.97 7.51 -24.42
C VAL A 173 -14.91 6.41 -25.47
N PRO A 174 -16.05 5.88 -25.97
CA PRO A 174 -16.04 4.88 -27.03
C PRO A 174 -15.26 5.44 -28.22
N THR A 175 -14.22 4.76 -28.64
CA THR A 175 -13.54 5.09 -29.90
C THR A 175 -14.55 4.94 -31.00
N PRO A 176 -14.81 5.98 -31.84
CA PRO A 176 -15.70 5.83 -32.97
C PRO A 176 -15.23 4.63 -33.82
N ALA A 177 -16.13 3.70 -34.11
CA ALA A 177 -15.84 2.62 -35.04
C ALA A 177 -15.35 3.25 -36.33
N GLY A 178 -14.11 3.00 -36.71
CA GLY A 178 -13.57 3.47 -37.97
C GLY A 178 -14.48 2.99 -39.09
N LEU A 179 -14.95 3.91 -39.86
CA LEU A 179 -15.60 3.60 -41.15
C LEU A 179 -14.52 2.86 -41.95
N GLY A 180 -14.71 1.55 -42.14
CA GLY A 180 -13.87 0.78 -43.04
C GLY A 180 -13.99 1.34 -44.46
N GLU A 181 -12.82 1.58 -45.07
CA GLU A 181 -12.66 1.54 -46.52
C GLU A 181 -12.18 0.15 -46.93
#